data_1f944099695742c4920ce78a9be67cb5
#
_entry.id   1f944099695742c4920ce78a9be67cb5
#
_cell.length_a   1.000
_cell.length_b   1.000
_cell.length_c   1.000
_cell.angle_alpha   90.00
_cell.angle_beta   90.00
_cell.angle_gamma   90.00
#
_symmetry.space_group_name_H-M   'P 1'
#
loop_
_entity.id
_entity.type
_entity.pdbx_description
1 polymer ?
#
loop_
_entity_poly.entity_id
_entity_poly.type
_entity_poly.pdbx_seq_one_letter_code
_entity_poly.pdbx_strand_id
1 'polypeptide(L)'
;MKTSCLINNYNYANFLPEAVNSALNQSVNFDEIIIVDDASTDSSAEVITKFASETNVKPVLKQKNQGQLSSFNEGFLAATGDIIFFLDADDIYESEYLENALKFYQRYQECDFLFCAYEKFGVVEGIFQEYDFDIDLGYSVLKTLCLGEWIGSITSTLSMRREILKKILPIPYTEDWRVRADDCLVWGSSLVGAKKFYMSRSSVMYRIHKNNNFYNDKSLDINFSFEYKRLFKRSSLFNYIMQKNTINLPLFLAYNSLQELKTIPCPRKNDFALYLKIIFLLESNIYWKFKGISLLFMHFLKLSMTGKLTT
;
A
#
# COMPACT_ATOMS: atom_id res chain seq x y z
N MET A 1 7.04 18.48 -7.40
CA MET A 1 5.99 17.47 -7.13
C MET A 1 5.19 17.99 -5.95
N LYS A 2 3.91 18.21 -6.14
CA LYS A 2 2.98 18.61 -5.07
C LYS A 2 2.63 17.42 -4.20
N THR A 3 2.50 17.61 -2.89
CA THR A 3 2.30 16.53 -1.92
C THR A 3 1.04 16.73 -1.09
N SER A 4 0.29 15.66 -0.89
CA SER A 4 -0.86 15.62 0.02
C SER A 4 -0.62 14.56 1.10
N CYS A 5 -0.79 14.92 2.37
CA CYS A 5 -0.91 13.97 3.47
C CYS A 5 -2.39 13.74 3.75
N LEU A 6 -2.85 12.49 3.69
CA LEU A 6 -4.21 12.09 4.00
C LEU A 6 -4.21 11.39 5.35
N ILE A 7 -4.80 12.06 6.36
CA ILE A 7 -4.96 11.51 7.71
C ILE A 7 -6.39 11.00 7.84
N ASN A 8 -6.57 9.72 8.12
CA ASN A 8 -7.90 9.16 8.37
C ASN A 8 -8.12 8.98 9.88
N ASN A 9 -9.24 9.48 10.37
CA ASN A 9 -9.59 9.49 11.79
C ASN A 9 -10.97 8.90 12.06
N TYR A 10 -11.06 8.10 13.12
CA TYR A 10 -12.33 7.74 13.75
C TYR A 10 -12.11 7.43 15.23
N ASN A 11 -12.60 8.31 16.11
CA ASN A 11 -12.51 8.17 17.57
C ASN A 11 -11.07 8.06 18.12
N TYR A 12 -10.15 8.85 17.55
CA TYR A 12 -8.75 8.93 17.99
C TYR A 12 -8.38 10.35 18.46
N ALA A 13 -9.30 11.10 19.10
CA ALA A 13 -9.05 12.45 19.60
C ALA A 13 -7.75 12.58 20.44
N ASN A 14 -7.38 11.53 21.18
CA ASN A 14 -6.21 11.54 22.03
C ASN A 14 -4.88 11.39 21.26
N PHE A 15 -4.89 10.76 20.08
CA PHE A 15 -3.69 10.50 19.26
C PHE A 15 -3.58 11.49 18.10
N LEU A 16 -4.71 11.92 17.57
CA LEU A 16 -4.80 12.79 16.40
C LEU A 16 -3.91 14.05 16.47
N PRO A 17 -3.74 14.75 17.63
CA PRO A 17 -2.85 15.88 17.70
C PRO A 17 -1.38 15.52 17.37
N GLU A 18 -0.90 14.35 17.81
CA GLU A 18 0.45 13.91 17.53
C GLU A 18 0.62 13.58 16.05
N ALA A 19 -0.34 12.87 15.45
CA ALA A 19 -0.35 12.55 14.03
C ALA A 19 -0.33 13.80 13.16
N VAL A 20 -1.23 14.77 13.43
CA VAL A 20 -1.29 16.03 12.67
C VAL A 20 -0.02 16.85 12.85
N ASN A 21 0.49 16.98 14.07
CA ASN A 21 1.73 17.70 14.33
C ASN A 21 2.93 17.05 13.64
N SER A 22 2.98 15.71 13.54
CA SER A 22 4.05 15.03 12.83
C SER A 22 4.06 15.33 11.34
N ALA A 23 2.88 15.52 10.74
CA ALA A 23 2.76 15.94 9.35
C ALA A 23 3.06 17.44 9.14
N LEU A 24 2.71 18.29 10.10
CA LEU A 24 3.00 19.74 10.06
C LEU A 24 4.49 20.06 10.26
N ASN A 25 5.17 19.29 11.12
CA ASN A 25 6.55 19.55 11.54
C ASN A 25 7.59 18.73 10.75
N GLN A 26 7.30 18.38 9.51
CA GLN A 26 8.27 17.75 8.63
C GLN A 26 9.41 18.71 8.27
N SER A 27 10.63 18.19 8.00
CA SER A 27 11.79 19.00 7.54
C SER A 27 11.52 19.78 6.25
N VAL A 28 10.60 19.27 5.43
CA VAL A 28 9.99 19.95 4.28
C VAL A 28 8.47 19.86 4.45
N ASN A 29 7.77 20.94 4.12
CA ASN A 29 6.32 20.98 4.36
C ASN A 29 5.53 20.19 3.32
N PHE A 30 4.46 19.51 3.76
CA PHE A 30 3.40 19.07 2.86
C PHE A 30 2.70 20.30 2.24
N ASP A 31 2.38 20.23 0.94
CA ASP A 31 1.58 21.29 0.30
C ASP A 31 0.16 21.33 0.85
N GLU A 32 -0.37 20.21 1.28
CA GLU A 32 -1.65 20.10 1.97
C GLU A 32 -1.74 18.86 2.87
N ILE A 33 -2.46 19.00 3.98
CA ILE A 33 -2.79 17.95 4.93
C ILE A 33 -4.30 17.85 5.00
N ILE A 34 -4.86 16.71 4.61
CA ILE A 34 -6.30 16.47 4.57
C ILE A 34 -6.65 15.55 5.73
N ILE A 35 -7.44 16.05 6.67
CA ILE A 35 -7.89 15.27 7.83
C ILE A 35 -9.33 14.85 7.57
N VAL A 36 -9.55 13.55 7.35
CA VAL A 36 -10.88 12.99 7.14
C VAL A 36 -11.35 12.37 8.44
N ASP A 37 -12.41 12.94 9.01
CA ASP A 37 -13.09 12.39 10.18
C ASP A 37 -14.32 11.58 9.77
N ASP A 38 -14.31 10.29 10.08
CA ASP A 38 -15.39 9.36 9.72
C ASP A 38 -16.57 9.40 10.68
N ALA A 39 -17.08 10.62 10.98
CA ALA A 39 -18.15 10.89 11.92
C ALA A 39 -17.83 10.36 13.34
N SER A 40 -16.72 10.79 13.89
CA SER A 40 -16.33 10.47 15.27
C SER A 40 -17.37 10.91 16.29
N THR A 41 -17.46 10.16 17.38
CA THR A 41 -18.37 10.42 18.51
C THR A 41 -17.63 10.94 19.75
N ASP A 42 -16.31 11.01 19.68
CA ASP A 42 -15.45 11.63 20.70
C ASP A 42 -15.16 13.11 20.36
N SER A 43 -14.18 13.72 21.02
CA SER A 43 -13.79 15.11 20.77
C SER A 43 -12.92 15.33 19.51
N SER A 44 -12.84 14.35 18.59
CA SER A 44 -12.03 14.47 17.36
C SER A 44 -12.39 15.70 16.53
N ALA A 45 -13.66 16.01 16.35
CA ALA A 45 -14.11 17.17 15.58
C ALA A 45 -13.61 18.50 16.18
N GLU A 46 -13.59 18.61 17.50
CA GLU A 46 -13.06 19.79 18.21
C GLU A 46 -11.55 19.92 18.03
N VAL A 47 -10.83 18.78 18.08
CA VAL A 47 -9.40 18.72 17.84
C VAL A 47 -9.09 19.17 16.41
N ILE A 48 -9.78 18.64 15.41
CA ILE A 48 -9.62 18.98 14.00
C ILE A 48 -9.86 20.47 13.74
N THR A 49 -10.90 21.03 14.38
CA THR A 49 -11.23 22.44 14.23
C THR A 49 -10.09 23.37 14.68
N LYS A 50 -9.29 22.98 15.68
CA LYS A 50 -8.14 23.75 16.13
C LYS A 50 -7.03 23.78 15.06
N PHE A 51 -6.85 22.71 14.30
CA PHE A 51 -5.88 22.65 13.19
C PHE A 51 -6.37 23.32 11.91
N ALA A 52 -7.68 23.60 11.79
CA ALA A 52 -8.24 24.27 10.61
C ALA A 52 -7.73 25.72 10.43
N SER A 53 -7.05 26.31 11.42
CA SER A 53 -6.37 27.60 11.31
C SER A 53 -5.04 27.52 10.53
N GLU A 54 -4.46 26.34 10.40
CA GLU A 54 -3.25 26.13 9.61
C GLU A 54 -3.58 26.21 8.12
N THR A 55 -2.79 26.99 7.38
CA THR A 55 -3.11 27.35 5.97
C THR A 55 -3.12 26.16 5.00
N ASN A 56 -2.38 25.10 5.34
CA ASN A 56 -2.28 23.90 4.51
C ASN A 56 -3.11 22.73 5.05
N VAL A 57 -3.90 22.91 6.13
CA VAL A 57 -4.78 21.86 6.68
C VAL A 57 -6.20 22.01 6.13
N LYS A 58 -6.75 20.90 5.63
CA LYS A 58 -8.11 20.81 5.07
C LYS A 58 -8.93 19.77 5.83
N PRO A 59 -9.83 20.15 6.70
CA PRO A 59 -10.76 19.22 7.36
C PRO A 59 -11.83 18.71 6.39
N VAL A 60 -12.14 17.42 6.49
CA VAL A 60 -13.28 16.75 5.84
C VAL A 60 -14.06 16.01 6.92
N LEU A 61 -15.11 16.64 7.44
CA LEU A 61 -15.95 16.08 8.50
C LEU A 61 -17.16 15.35 7.89
N LYS A 62 -17.17 14.05 7.96
CA LYS A 62 -18.27 13.23 7.43
C LYS A 62 -19.48 13.25 8.39
N GLN A 63 -20.67 13.05 7.84
CA GLN A 63 -21.92 13.02 8.63
C GLN A 63 -22.29 11.61 9.11
N LYS A 64 -21.66 10.59 8.53
CA LYS A 64 -21.94 9.18 8.83
C LYS A 64 -20.65 8.37 8.78
N ASN A 65 -20.46 7.50 9.77
CA ASN A 65 -19.38 6.53 9.77
C ASN A 65 -19.62 5.46 8.70
N GLN A 66 -18.68 5.39 7.74
CA GLN A 66 -18.70 4.45 6.61
C GLN A 66 -17.41 3.66 6.50
N GLY A 67 -16.50 3.82 7.46
CA GLY A 67 -15.25 3.07 7.57
C GLY A 67 -14.07 3.66 6.77
N GLN A 68 -12.92 3.04 6.95
CA GLN A 68 -11.62 3.53 6.48
C GLN A 68 -11.57 3.74 4.95
N LEU A 69 -12.13 2.81 4.15
CA LEU A 69 -12.15 2.98 2.69
C LEU A 69 -12.94 4.21 2.26
N SER A 70 -14.04 4.51 2.94
CA SER A 70 -14.80 5.73 2.65
C SER A 70 -13.98 6.98 2.95
N SER A 71 -13.18 6.96 4.02
CA SER A 71 -12.26 8.07 4.34
C SER A 71 -11.16 8.22 3.29
N PHE A 72 -10.62 7.11 2.76
CA PHE A 72 -9.67 7.16 1.65
C PHE A 72 -10.29 7.73 0.37
N ASN A 73 -11.54 7.35 0.06
CA ASN A 73 -12.26 7.91 -1.09
C ASN A 73 -12.42 9.44 -0.96
N GLU A 74 -12.95 9.92 0.17
CA GLU A 74 -13.19 11.35 0.41
C GLU A 74 -11.86 12.13 0.45
N GLY A 75 -10.86 11.61 1.14
CA GLY A 75 -9.53 12.23 1.20
C GLY A 75 -8.88 12.31 -0.18
N PHE A 76 -8.98 11.27 -1.00
CA PHE A 76 -8.48 11.28 -2.37
C PHE A 76 -9.18 12.32 -3.25
N LEU A 77 -10.50 12.46 -3.11
CA LEU A 77 -11.28 13.47 -3.85
C LEU A 77 -10.91 14.90 -3.45
N ALA A 78 -10.59 15.12 -2.17
CA ALA A 78 -10.15 16.42 -1.65
C ALA A 78 -8.67 16.73 -1.96
N ALA A 79 -7.86 15.70 -2.19
CA ALA A 79 -6.42 15.85 -2.47
C ALA A 79 -6.15 16.40 -3.86
N THR A 80 -5.10 17.22 -3.98
CA THR A 80 -4.64 17.83 -5.24
C THR A 80 -3.17 17.54 -5.55
N GLY A 81 -2.43 16.92 -4.63
CA GLY A 81 -1.02 16.59 -4.78
C GLY A 81 -0.74 15.56 -5.88
N ASP A 82 0.46 15.59 -6.42
CA ASP A 82 0.97 14.62 -7.40
C ASP A 82 1.28 13.28 -6.71
N ILE A 83 1.69 13.34 -5.43
CA ILE A 83 1.96 12.20 -4.57
C ILE A 83 1.09 12.33 -3.32
N ILE A 84 0.41 11.25 -2.97
CA ILE A 84 -0.46 11.17 -1.80
C ILE A 84 0.16 10.21 -0.80
N PHE A 85 0.34 10.69 0.43
CA PHE A 85 0.83 9.97 1.60
C PHE A 85 -0.35 9.64 2.51
N PHE A 86 -0.36 8.46 3.09
CA PHE A 86 -1.43 8.02 3.98
C PHE A 86 -0.92 7.95 5.42
N LEU A 87 -1.72 8.43 6.37
CA LEU A 87 -1.39 8.38 7.80
C LEU A 87 -2.65 8.00 8.60
N ASP A 88 -2.56 6.95 9.40
CA ASP A 88 -3.60 6.65 10.39
C ASP A 88 -3.47 7.62 11.58
N ALA A 89 -4.59 8.05 12.16
CA ALA A 89 -4.62 9.10 13.18
C ALA A 89 -3.95 8.73 14.52
N ASP A 90 -3.54 7.49 14.68
CA ASP A 90 -2.81 6.97 15.85
C ASP A 90 -1.31 6.79 15.61
N ASP A 91 -0.82 6.99 14.37
CA ASP A 91 0.58 6.87 13.99
C ASP A 91 1.30 8.23 13.87
N ILE A 92 2.62 8.19 13.72
CA ILE A 92 3.47 9.39 13.68
C ILE A 92 4.48 9.26 12.53
N TYR A 93 4.67 10.32 11.75
CA TYR A 93 5.78 10.44 10.82
C TYR A 93 7.04 10.93 11.52
N GLU A 94 8.18 10.33 11.21
CA GLU A 94 9.49 10.88 11.53
C GLU A 94 9.71 12.20 10.80
N SER A 95 10.44 13.14 11.42
CA SER A 95 10.58 14.51 10.91
C SER A 95 11.15 14.63 9.48
N GLU A 96 11.92 13.65 9.04
CA GLU A 96 12.54 13.63 7.71
C GLU A 96 11.82 12.71 6.71
N TYR A 97 10.66 12.13 7.08
CA TYR A 97 9.99 11.15 6.22
C TYR A 97 9.66 11.71 4.84
N LEU A 98 9.01 12.87 4.78
CA LEU A 98 8.62 13.47 3.52
C LEU A 98 9.84 13.82 2.65
N GLU A 99 10.88 14.40 3.24
CA GLU A 99 12.10 14.74 2.52
C GLU A 99 12.76 13.49 1.91
N ASN A 100 12.88 12.41 2.68
CA ASN A 100 13.46 11.16 2.22
C ASN A 100 12.62 10.52 1.12
N ALA A 101 11.30 10.50 1.27
CA ALA A 101 10.39 9.99 0.25
C ALA A 101 10.45 10.81 -1.04
N LEU A 102 10.53 12.14 -0.96
CA LEU A 102 10.66 13.01 -2.13
C LEU A 102 11.99 12.79 -2.86
N LYS A 103 13.11 12.66 -2.14
CA LYS A 103 14.41 12.29 -2.71
C LYS A 103 14.33 10.94 -3.41
N PHE A 104 13.57 10.00 -2.82
CA PHE A 104 13.35 8.67 -3.40
C PHE A 104 12.57 8.75 -4.73
N TYR A 105 11.44 9.47 -4.77
CA TYR A 105 10.67 9.70 -6.00
C TYR A 105 11.44 10.49 -7.07
N GLN A 106 12.35 11.39 -6.69
CA GLN A 106 13.23 12.11 -7.61
C GLN A 106 14.28 11.18 -8.22
N ARG A 107 14.85 10.27 -7.41
CA ARG A 107 15.86 9.30 -7.85
C ARG A 107 15.26 8.21 -8.74
N TYR A 108 14.06 7.73 -8.39
CA TYR A 108 13.34 6.67 -9.09
C TYR A 108 12.07 7.22 -9.71
N GLN A 109 12.19 7.86 -10.86
CA GLN A 109 11.08 8.55 -11.52
C GLN A 109 9.93 7.60 -11.91
N GLU A 110 10.22 6.32 -12.09
CA GLU A 110 9.25 5.26 -12.35
C GLU A 110 8.59 4.69 -11.08
N CYS A 111 8.94 5.19 -9.89
CA CYS A 111 8.27 4.80 -8.65
C CYS A 111 6.83 5.30 -8.65
N ASP A 112 5.89 4.37 -8.66
CA ASP A 112 4.45 4.65 -8.60
C ASP A 112 3.89 4.48 -7.20
N PHE A 113 4.44 3.50 -6.46
CA PHE A 113 4.02 3.11 -5.12
C PHE A 113 5.27 2.90 -4.27
N LEU A 114 5.38 3.65 -3.19
CA LEU A 114 6.45 3.54 -2.21
C LEU A 114 5.88 3.15 -0.85
N PHE A 115 6.56 2.24 -0.17
CA PHE A 115 6.34 1.98 1.25
C PHE A 115 7.68 1.81 1.96
N CYS A 116 7.70 1.91 3.28
CA CYS A 116 8.95 1.94 4.04
C CYS A 116 8.93 1.03 5.27
N ALA A 117 10.10 0.84 5.87
CA ALA A 117 10.22 0.29 7.20
C ALA A 117 9.53 1.20 8.23
N TYR A 118 9.13 0.63 9.36
CA TYR A 118 8.50 1.36 10.45
C TYR A 118 8.99 0.88 11.82
N GLU A 119 8.90 1.74 12.81
CA GLU A 119 9.17 1.42 14.19
C GLU A 119 7.86 1.27 14.97
N LYS A 120 7.74 0.20 15.74
CA LYS A 120 6.62 0.00 16.67
C LYS A 120 6.94 0.70 17.99
N PHE A 121 5.96 1.39 18.54
CA PHE A 121 6.07 2.03 19.84
C PHE A 121 4.77 1.93 20.65
N GLY A 122 4.83 2.21 21.93
CA GLY A 122 3.71 2.10 22.85
C GLY A 122 3.77 0.81 23.66
N VAL A 123 2.79 -0.11 23.52
CA VAL A 123 2.77 -1.36 24.31
C VAL A 123 3.83 -2.37 23.84
N VAL A 124 4.24 -2.30 22.60
CA VAL A 124 5.30 -3.13 22.01
C VAL A 124 6.22 -2.23 21.22
N GLU A 125 7.52 -2.44 21.37
CA GLU A 125 8.56 -1.71 20.66
C GLU A 125 9.31 -2.62 19.70
N GLY A 126 9.90 -2.05 18.66
CA GLY A 126 10.77 -2.75 17.72
C GLY A 126 10.63 -2.25 16.29
N ILE A 127 11.67 -2.48 15.50
CA ILE A 127 11.69 -2.10 14.08
C ILE A 127 11.16 -3.25 13.24
N PHE A 128 10.25 -2.95 12.34
CA PHE A 128 9.83 -3.84 11.26
C PHE A 128 10.47 -3.39 9.96
N GLN A 129 11.34 -4.23 9.45
CA GLN A 129 12.09 -4.00 8.22
C GLN A 129 12.01 -5.26 7.35
N GLU A 130 11.40 -5.13 6.17
CA GLU A 130 11.21 -6.26 5.26
C GLU A 130 12.47 -6.55 4.43
N TYR A 131 13.24 -5.50 4.12
CA TYR A 131 14.50 -5.57 3.37
C TYR A 131 15.54 -4.67 4.01
N ASP A 132 16.81 -5.09 3.97
CA ASP A 132 17.94 -4.37 4.58
C ASP A 132 18.37 -3.13 3.77
N PHE A 133 17.87 -2.98 2.56
CA PHE A 133 18.23 -1.90 1.62
C PHE A 133 17.02 -1.48 0.79
N ASP A 134 17.14 -0.30 0.17
CA ASP A 134 16.15 0.19 -0.78
C ASP A 134 16.05 -0.74 -1.98
N ILE A 135 14.83 -1.11 -2.37
CA ILE A 135 14.66 -2.11 -3.42
C ILE A 135 13.54 -1.72 -4.40
N ASP A 136 13.82 -1.91 -5.69
CA ASP A 136 12.84 -1.92 -6.77
C ASP A 136 12.20 -3.32 -6.82
N LEU A 137 10.91 -3.39 -6.49
CA LEU A 137 10.12 -4.63 -6.45
C LEU A 137 9.47 -4.95 -7.80
N GLY A 138 9.65 -4.06 -8.79
CA GLY A 138 9.09 -4.21 -10.12
C GLY A 138 7.57 -4.14 -10.16
N TYR A 139 7.00 -4.73 -11.19
CA TYR A 139 5.54 -4.92 -11.30
C TYR A 139 5.12 -6.23 -10.63
N SER A 140 3.85 -6.31 -10.25
CA SER A 140 3.32 -7.44 -9.48
C SER A 140 1.89 -7.83 -9.86
N VAL A 141 1.49 -7.54 -11.08
CA VAL A 141 0.13 -7.83 -11.59
C VAL A 141 -0.17 -9.32 -11.50
N LEU A 142 0.73 -10.17 -12.03
CA LEU A 142 0.52 -11.62 -12.06
C LEU A 142 0.70 -12.26 -10.68
N LYS A 143 1.67 -11.79 -9.88
CA LYS A 143 1.82 -12.26 -8.49
C LYS A 143 0.54 -11.99 -7.69
N THR A 144 -0.03 -10.80 -7.84
CA THR A 144 -1.26 -10.42 -7.14
C THR A 144 -2.48 -11.17 -7.69
N LEU A 145 -2.66 -11.21 -9.00
CA LEU A 145 -3.83 -11.82 -9.63
C LEU A 145 -3.90 -13.33 -9.42
N CYS A 146 -2.78 -14.04 -9.65
CA CYS A 146 -2.75 -15.49 -9.64
C CYS A 146 -2.53 -16.07 -8.24
N LEU A 147 -1.79 -15.39 -7.37
CA LEU A 147 -1.41 -15.89 -6.06
C LEU A 147 -2.01 -15.09 -4.90
N GLY A 148 -2.59 -13.91 -5.17
CA GLY A 148 -3.11 -13.01 -4.15
C GLY A 148 -2.01 -12.34 -3.33
N GLU A 149 -0.77 -12.28 -3.85
CA GLU A 149 0.36 -11.66 -3.16
C GLU A 149 0.03 -10.21 -2.77
N TRP A 150 0.37 -9.89 -1.53
CA TRP A 150 0.17 -8.59 -0.92
C TRP A 150 1.53 -7.90 -0.74
N ILE A 151 1.89 -7.01 -1.67
CA ILE A 151 3.19 -6.34 -1.73
C ILE A 151 3.03 -4.90 -1.32
N GLY A 152 3.24 -4.63 -0.05
CA GLY A 152 3.04 -3.35 0.61
C GLY A 152 3.32 -3.46 2.10
N SER A 153 2.85 -2.48 2.88
CA SER A 153 2.97 -2.44 4.34
C SER A 153 1.76 -1.72 4.95
N ILE A 154 1.79 -1.41 6.24
CA ILE A 154 0.72 -0.70 6.95
C ILE A 154 0.40 0.65 6.31
N THR A 155 -0.83 1.13 6.47
CA THR A 155 -1.36 2.38 5.89
C THR A 155 -0.35 3.53 5.95
N SER A 156 0.17 3.81 7.12
CA SER A 156 1.00 5.00 7.38
C SER A 156 2.37 4.98 6.68
N THR A 157 2.80 3.82 6.16
CA THR A 157 4.03 3.72 5.37
C THR A 157 3.81 3.97 3.87
N LEU A 158 2.56 4.04 3.43
CA LEU A 158 2.21 4.07 2.01
C LEU A 158 2.24 5.48 1.43
N SER A 159 2.85 5.61 0.27
CA SER A 159 2.66 6.77 -0.59
C SER A 159 2.53 6.33 -2.05
N MET A 160 1.75 7.09 -2.84
CA MET A 160 1.47 6.74 -4.23
C MET A 160 1.34 7.97 -5.12
N ARG A 161 1.70 7.80 -6.38
CA ARG A 161 1.35 8.79 -7.40
C ARG A 161 -0.16 8.89 -7.55
N ARG A 162 -0.66 10.13 -7.65
CA ARG A 162 -2.09 10.40 -7.85
C ARG A 162 -2.65 9.71 -9.08
N GLU A 163 -1.89 9.59 -10.16
CA GLU A 163 -2.33 8.93 -11.40
C GLU A 163 -2.60 7.43 -11.20
N ILE A 164 -1.89 6.77 -10.28
CA ILE A 164 -2.18 5.39 -9.89
C ILE A 164 -3.46 5.35 -9.04
N LEU A 165 -3.59 6.23 -8.06
CA LEU A 165 -4.77 6.28 -7.21
C LEU A 165 -6.05 6.56 -7.97
N LYS A 166 -6.04 7.38 -9.01
CA LYS A 166 -7.19 7.62 -9.91
C LYS A 166 -7.73 6.32 -10.55
N LYS A 167 -6.84 5.37 -10.83
CA LYS A 167 -7.23 4.07 -11.38
C LYS A 167 -7.87 3.17 -10.33
N ILE A 168 -7.61 3.42 -9.05
CA ILE A 168 -8.08 2.61 -7.92
C ILE A 168 -9.31 3.27 -7.28
N LEU A 169 -9.14 4.48 -6.73
CA LEU A 169 -10.15 5.22 -6.00
C LEU A 169 -11.03 6.08 -6.94
N PRO A 170 -12.26 6.37 -6.54
CA PRO A 170 -12.98 5.80 -5.44
C PRO A 170 -13.42 4.35 -5.70
N ILE A 171 -13.55 3.57 -4.61
CA ILE A 171 -14.12 2.21 -4.61
C ILE A 171 -15.48 2.25 -3.92
N PRO A 172 -16.57 1.73 -4.52
CA PRO A 172 -17.92 1.85 -3.98
C PRO A 172 -18.23 0.90 -2.82
N TYR A 173 -17.43 -0.15 -2.60
CA TYR A 173 -17.69 -1.21 -1.63
C TYR A 173 -17.20 -0.85 -0.21
N THR A 174 -17.59 0.32 0.31
CA THR A 174 -17.09 0.85 1.59
C THR A 174 -17.45 -0.04 2.77
N GLU A 175 -18.61 -0.69 2.77
CA GLU A 175 -19.03 -1.59 3.84
C GLU A 175 -18.15 -2.85 3.95
N ASP A 176 -17.59 -3.32 2.84
CA ASP A 176 -16.67 -4.47 2.84
C ASP A 176 -15.30 -4.13 3.44
N TRP A 177 -14.89 -2.85 3.34
CA TRP A 177 -13.58 -2.37 3.72
C TRP A 177 -13.65 -1.25 4.76
N ARG A 178 -14.51 -1.45 5.77
CA ARG A 178 -14.60 -0.54 6.93
C ARG A 178 -13.30 -0.50 7.73
N VAL A 179 -12.57 -1.60 7.71
CA VAL A 179 -11.21 -1.77 8.25
C VAL A 179 -10.35 -2.45 7.19
N ARG A 180 -9.03 -2.28 7.26
CA ARG A 180 -8.07 -2.81 6.28
C ARG A 180 -8.27 -2.28 4.85
N ALA A 181 -8.60 -1.01 4.72
CA ALA A 181 -8.72 -0.38 3.42
C ALA A 181 -7.37 -0.25 2.69
N ASP A 182 -6.25 -0.37 3.39
CA ASP A 182 -4.91 -0.55 2.84
C ASP A 182 -4.81 -1.75 1.89
N ASP A 183 -5.54 -2.85 2.15
CA ASP A 183 -5.68 -3.98 1.21
C ASP A 183 -6.13 -3.49 -0.19
N CYS A 184 -7.08 -2.54 -0.25
CA CYS A 184 -7.57 -1.99 -1.50
C CYS A 184 -6.48 -1.20 -2.25
N LEU A 185 -5.67 -0.46 -1.53
CA LEU A 185 -4.57 0.33 -2.08
C LEU A 185 -3.45 -0.58 -2.58
N VAL A 186 -3.05 -1.56 -1.76
CA VAL A 186 -1.92 -2.46 -2.05
C VAL A 186 -2.24 -3.41 -3.21
N TRP A 187 -3.38 -4.10 -3.18
CA TRP A 187 -3.78 -4.96 -4.30
C TRP A 187 -4.17 -4.14 -5.53
N GLY A 188 -4.90 -3.05 -5.32
CA GLY A 188 -5.32 -2.18 -6.41
C GLY A 188 -4.14 -1.64 -7.21
N SER A 189 -3.09 -1.15 -6.53
CA SER A 189 -1.89 -0.65 -7.20
C SER A 189 -1.19 -1.72 -8.03
N SER A 190 -1.09 -2.96 -7.52
CA SER A 190 -0.56 -4.07 -8.30
C SER A 190 -1.37 -4.31 -9.58
N LEU A 191 -2.71 -4.41 -9.45
CA LEU A 191 -3.59 -4.74 -10.59
C LEU A 191 -3.56 -3.68 -11.69
N VAL A 192 -3.41 -2.40 -11.35
CA VAL A 192 -3.32 -1.31 -12.33
C VAL A 192 -1.92 -1.10 -12.89
N GLY A 193 -0.98 -1.98 -12.54
CA GLY A 193 0.39 -1.96 -13.06
C GLY A 193 1.26 -0.86 -12.45
N ALA A 194 1.12 -0.58 -11.16
CA ALA A 194 2.05 0.29 -10.46
C ALA A 194 3.40 -0.38 -10.25
N LYS A 195 4.48 0.34 -10.51
CA LYS A 195 5.83 -0.10 -10.17
C LYS A 195 6.10 0.22 -8.70
N LYS A 196 6.43 -0.83 -7.91
CA LYS A 196 6.54 -0.75 -6.47
C LYS A 196 7.97 -0.68 -5.99
N PHE A 197 8.18 0.11 -4.96
CA PHE A 197 9.48 0.28 -4.31
C PHE A 197 9.34 0.22 -2.79
N TYR A 198 10.42 -0.22 -2.15
CA TYR A 198 10.57 -0.21 -0.71
C TYR A 198 11.75 0.66 -0.31
N MET A 199 11.54 1.53 0.68
CA MET A 199 12.57 2.33 1.34
C MET A 199 12.92 1.69 2.68
N SER A 200 14.17 1.30 2.85
CA SER A 200 14.64 0.54 4.03
C SER A 200 14.74 1.39 5.31
N ARG A 201 14.83 2.72 5.16
CA ARG A 201 14.84 3.62 6.31
C ARG A 201 13.51 3.58 7.05
N SER A 202 13.54 3.27 8.35
CA SER A 202 12.37 3.46 9.21
C SER A 202 12.04 4.95 9.27
N SER A 203 10.84 5.32 8.89
CA SER A 203 10.41 6.71 8.77
C SER A 203 9.01 6.96 9.34
N VAL A 204 8.40 5.90 9.87
CA VAL A 204 7.06 5.90 10.45
C VAL A 204 7.11 5.21 11.80
N MET A 205 6.49 5.82 12.79
CA MET A 205 6.26 5.25 14.10
C MET A 205 4.84 4.70 14.16
N TYR A 206 4.72 3.37 14.20
CA TYR A 206 3.45 2.64 14.28
C TYR A 206 3.08 2.42 15.74
N ARG A 207 1.98 3.01 16.17
CA ARG A 207 1.53 2.93 17.57
C ARG A 207 0.82 1.63 17.87
N ILE A 208 1.30 0.92 18.91
CA ILE A 208 0.62 -0.25 19.46
C ILE A 208 -0.10 0.15 20.75
N HIS A 209 -1.43 0.03 20.74
CA HIS A 209 -2.29 0.30 21.91
C HIS A 209 -3.46 -0.68 22.00
N LYS A 210 -4.19 -0.68 23.12
CA LYS A 210 -5.25 -1.67 23.39
C LYS A 210 -6.43 -1.64 22.39
N ASN A 211 -6.61 -0.54 21.69
CA ASN A 211 -7.71 -0.35 20.73
C ASN A 211 -7.26 -0.56 19.27
N ASN A 212 -6.04 -1.01 19.00
CA ASN A 212 -5.68 -1.40 17.64
C ASN A 212 -6.50 -2.60 17.19
N ASN A 213 -7.17 -2.48 16.07
CA ASN A 213 -8.02 -3.55 15.52
C ASN A 213 -7.24 -4.85 15.24
N PHE A 214 -5.95 -4.77 15.00
CA PHE A 214 -5.08 -5.91 14.64
C PHE A 214 -4.31 -6.51 15.81
N TYR A 215 -3.93 -5.70 16.81
CA TYR A 215 -3.07 -6.16 17.89
C TYR A 215 -3.82 -7.02 18.93
N ASN A 216 -5.12 -6.79 19.06
CA ASN A 216 -5.95 -7.50 20.04
C ASN A 216 -6.50 -8.85 19.54
N ASP A 217 -6.33 -9.18 18.27
CA ASP A 217 -6.76 -10.48 17.73
C ASP A 217 -5.74 -11.57 18.06
N LYS A 218 -5.62 -11.85 19.37
CA LYS A 218 -4.81 -12.96 19.91
C LYS A 218 -5.40 -14.34 19.63
N SER A 219 -6.53 -14.44 18.96
CA SER A 219 -7.04 -15.70 18.46
C SER A 219 -6.23 -16.11 17.23
N LEU A 220 -5.10 -16.75 17.46
CA LEU A 220 -4.38 -17.58 16.47
C LEU A 220 -5.24 -18.75 15.94
N ASP A 221 -6.48 -18.85 16.35
CA ASP A 221 -7.47 -19.65 15.68
C ASP A 221 -7.74 -19.00 14.33
N ILE A 222 -7.11 -19.55 13.30
CA ILE A 222 -7.40 -19.21 11.90
C ILE A 222 -8.91 -19.31 11.75
N ASN A 223 -9.59 -18.18 11.82
CA ASN A 223 -11.03 -18.13 11.61
C ASN A 223 -11.28 -18.32 10.11
N PHE A 224 -11.38 -19.58 9.69
CA PHE A 224 -11.62 -19.95 8.28
C PHE A 224 -12.80 -19.18 7.67
N SER A 225 -13.80 -18.84 8.47
CA SER A 225 -14.92 -18.02 8.01
C SER A 225 -14.50 -16.60 7.68
N PHE A 226 -13.59 -16.01 8.45
CA PHE A 226 -13.06 -14.66 8.20
C PHE A 226 -12.19 -14.63 6.94
N GLU A 227 -11.25 -15.58 6.82
CA GLU A 227 -10.38 -15.69 5.65
C GLU A 227 -11.16 -16.00 4.38
N TYR A 228 -12.19 -16.83 4.48
CA TYR A 228 -13.07 -17.15 3.36
C TYR A 228 -13.86 -15.91 2.89
N LYS A 229 -14.44 -15.14 3.83
CA LYS A 229 -15.11 -13.87 3.51
C LYS A 229 -14.15 -12.87 2.87
N ARG A 230 -12.91 -12.78 3.37
CA ARG A 230 -11.85 -11.93 2.80
C ARG A 230 -11.52 -12.32 1.36
N LEU A 231 -11.52 -13.61 1.04
CA LEU A 231 -11.33 -14.10 -0.33
C LEU A 231 -12.41 -13.54 -1.29
N PHE A 232 -13.69 -13.55 -0.87
CA PHE A 232 -14.77 -12.98 -1.69
C PHE A 232 -14.63 -11.46 -1.87
N LYS A 233 -14.35 -10.74 -0.79
CA LYS A 233 -14.12 -9.28 -0.84
C LYS A 233 -12.98 -8.94 -1.79
N ARG A 234 -11.88 -9.69 -1.71
CA ARG A 234 -10.74 -9.54 -2.63
C ARG A 234 -11.13 -9.80 -4.08
N SER A 235 -11.88 -10.86 -4.36
CA SER A 235 -12.34 -11.19 -5.71
C SER A 235 -13.24 -10.09 -6.29
N SER A 236 -14.16 -9.55 -5.50
CA SER A 236 -15.01 -8.43 -5.88
C SER A 236 -14.19 -7.17 -6.17
N LEU A 237 -13.20 -6.87 -5.33
CA LEU A 237 -12.28 -5.76 -5.53
C LEU A 237 -11.49 -5.92 -6.84
N PHE A 238 -10.94 -7.11 -7.10
CA PHE A 238 -10.16 -7.38 -8.31
C PHE A 238 -11.02 -7.19 -9.55
N ASN A 239 -12.21 -7.78 -9.59
CA ASN A 239 -13.15 -7.62 -10.69
C ASN A 239 -13.51 -6.16 -10.93
N TYR A 240 -13.80 -5.40 -9.86
CA TYR A 240 -14.12 -3.98 -9.96
C TYR A 240 -12.95 -3.19 -10.58
N ILE A 241 -11.73 -3.35 -10.06
CA ILE A 241 -10.56 -2.60 -10.56
C ILE A 241 -10.25 -2.96 -12.00
N MET A 242 -10.33 -4.24 -12.36
CA MET A 242 -10.09 -4.69 -13.73
C MET A 242 -11.14 -4.12 -14.69
N GLN A 243 -12.42 -4.14 -14.34
CA GLN A 243 -13.50 -3.55 -15.14
C GLN A 243 -13.37 -2.04 -15.27
N LYS A 244 -13.15 -1.33 -14.15
CA LYS A 244 -12.96 0.13 -14.12
C LYS A 244 -11.87 0.60 -15.08
N ASN A 245 -10.80 -0.18 -15.20
CA ASN A 245 -9.64 0.16 -16.03
C ASN A 245 -9.59 -0.56 -17.38
N THR A 246 -10.66 -1.28 -17.74
CA THR A 246 -10.72 -2.09 -18.99
C THR A 246 -9.52 -3.03 -19.15
N ILE A 247 -9.02 -3.57 -18.01
CA ILE A 247 -7.88 -4.48 -18.01
C ILE A 247 -8.37 -5.84 -18.49
N ASN A 248 -7.93 -6.21 -19.67
CA ASN A 248 -8.13 -7.54 -20.23
C ASN A 248 -6.77 -8.23 -20.33
N LEU A 249 -6.55 -9.23 -19.49
CA LEU A 249 -5.29 -9.95 -19.46
C LEU A 249 -5.28 -10.97 -20.61
N PRO A 250 -4.33 -10.88 -21.53
CA PRO A 250 -4.29 -11.77 -22.69
C PRO A 250 -3.98 -13.21 -22.29
N LEU A 251 -4.51 -14.17 -23.06
CA LEU A 251 -4.37 -15.63 -22.89
C LEU A 251 -2.91 -16.15 -22.85
N PHE A 252 -1.91 -15.30 -23.13
CA PHE A 252 -0.48 -15.65 -23.15
C PHE A 252 0.27 -15.34 -21.85
N LEU A 253 -0.44 -15.31 -20.72
CA LEU A 253 0.14 -14.91 -19.42
C LEU A 253 1.31 -15.78 -18.98
N ALA A 254 1.35 -17.07 -19.32
CA ALA A 254 2.49 -17.94 -18.99
C ALA A 254 3.82 -17.45 -19.59
N TYR A 255 3.78 -16.89 -20.79
CA TYR A 255 4.94 -16.27 -21.43
C TYR A 255 5.28 -14.92 -20.78
N ASN A 256 4.26 -14.15 -20.44
CA ASN A 256 4.41 -12.83 -19.84
C ASN A 256 4.89 -12.89 -18.38
N SER A 257 4.78 -14.04 -17.68
CA SER A 257 5.30 -14.22 -16.32
C SER A 257 6.78 -13.88 -16.22
N LEU A 258 7.59 -14.31 -17.21
CA LEU A 258 9.00 -13.97 -17.25
C LEU A 258 9.25 -12.47 -17.49
N GLN A 259 8.37 -11.80 -18.25
CA GLN A 259 8.51 -10.37 -18.49
C GLN A 259 8.26 -9.58 -17.20
N GLU A 260 7.27 -9.97 -16.40
CA GLU A 260 7.05 -9.34 -15.10
C GLU A 260 8.23 -9.60 -14.14
N LEU A 261 8.75 -10.85 -14.04
CA LEU A 261 9.92 -11.15 -13.21
C LEU A 261 11.13 -10.29 -13.60
N LYS A 262 11.37 -10.07 -14.89
CA LYS A 262 12.49 -9.26 -15.38
C LYS A 262 12.41 -7.78 -15.00
N THR A 263 11.26 -7.32 -14.55
CA THR A 263 11.10 -5.94 -14.04
C THR A 263 11.70 -5.76 -12.65
N ILE A 264 12.03 -6.86 -11.96
CA ILE A 264 12.69 -6.86 -10.66
C ILE A 264 14.19 -6.89 -10.90
N PRO A 265 14.96 -5.82 -10.62
CA PRO A 265 16.39 -5.77 -10.94
C PRO A 265 17.25 -6.81 -10.19
N CYS A 266 16.88 -7.09 -8.93
CA CYS A 266 17.55 -8.04 -8.05
C CYS A 266 16.53 -9.02 -7.44
N PRO A 267 16.00 -9.99 -8.21
CA PRO A 267 14.98 -10.91 -7.72
C PRO A 267 15.58 -11.88 -6.69
N ARG A 268 14.76 -12.24 -5.71
CA ARG A 268 15.08 -13.30 -4.73
C ARG A 268 14.79 -14.69 -5.31
N LYS A 269 15.40 -15.71 -4.76
CA LYS A 269 15.11 -17.12 -5.13
C LYS A 269 13.61 -17.44 -5.03
N ASN A 270 12.95 -16.88 -4.02
CA ASN A 270 11.51 -17.06 -3.85
C ASN A 270 10.68 -16.48 -5.01
N ASP A 271 11.12 -15.38 -5.63
CA ASP A 271 10.42 -14.82 -6.80
C ASP A 271 10.35 -15.84 -7.93
N PHE A 272 11.43 -16.56 -8.20
CA PHE A 272 11.44 -17.63 -9.21
C PHE A 272 10.44 -18.75 -8.89
N ALA A 273 10.36 -19.15 -7.63
CA ALA A 273 9.39 -20.17 -7.19
C ALA A 273 7.95 -19.69 -7.37
N LEU A 274 7.67 -18.41 -7.07
CA LEU A 274 6.35 -17.80 -7.29
C LEU A 274 5.97 -17.77 -8.78
N TYR A 275 6.89 -17.31 -9.64
CA TYR A 275 6.62 -17.28 -11.09
C TYR A 275 6.53 -18.68 -11.72
N LEU A 276 7.22 -19.66 -11.18
CA LEU A 276 7.04 -21.06 -11.57
C LEU A 276 5.61 -21.54 -11.23
N LYS A 277 5.11 -21.25 -10.03
CA LYS A 277 3.72 -21.54 -9.64
C LYS A 277 2.72 -20.84 -10.57
N ILE A 278 2.95 -19.57 -10.90
CA ILE A 278 2.09 -18.82 -11.82
C ILE A 278 1.99 -19.52 -13.19
N ILE A 279 3.13 -19.95 -13.76
CA ILE A 279 3.15 -20.66 -15.04
C ILE A 279 2.28 -21.94 -15.00
N PHE A 280 2.30 -22.68 -13.89
CA PHE A 280 1.46 -23.86 -13.73
C PHE A 280 -0.01 -23.55 -13.56
N LEU A 281 -0.37 -22.48 -12.84
CA LEU A 281 -1.76 -22.07 -12.59
C LEU A 281 -2.45 -21.49 -13.84
N LEU A 282 -1.69 -20.85 -14.73
CA LEU A 282 -2.26 -20.23 -15.91
C LEU A 282 -2.77 -21.27 -16.91
N GLU A 283 -3.97 -21.03 -17.43
CA GLU A 283 -4.52 -21.82 -18.53
C GLU A 283 -3.74 -21.53 -19.81
N SER A 284 -2.86 -22.43 -20.17
CA SER A 284 -2.05 -22.33 -21.38
C SER A 284 -1.72 -23.71 -21.93
N ASN A 285 -1.46 -23.78 -23.23
CA ASN A 285 -0.96 -24.97 -23.90
C ASN A 285 0.33 -25.45 -23.24
N ILE A 286 0.52 -26.75 -23.14
CA ILE A 286 1.68 -27.40 -22.51
C ILE A 286 3.02 -26.93 -23.12
N TYR A 287 3.05 -26.67 -24.42
CA TYR A 287 4.21 -26.10 -25.11
C TYR A 287 4.62 -24.75 -24.51
N TRP A 288 3.68 -23.85 -24.26
CA TRP A 288 3.95 -22.53 -23.68
C TRP A 288 4.37 -22.62 -22.21
N LYS A 289 3.86 -23.62 -21.46
CA LYS A 289 4.31 -23.90 -20.09
C LYS A 289 5.78 -24.34 -20.10
N PHE A 290 6.15 -25.32 -20.90
CA PHE A 290 7.54 -25.78 -21.01
C PHE A 290 8.47 -24.67 -21.47
N LYS A 291 8.09 -23.89 -22.48
CA LYS A 291 8.86 -22.73 -22.94
C LYS A 291 9.06 -21.70 -21.84
N GLY A 292 8.00 -21.37 -21.08
CA GLY A 292 8.06 -20.46 -19.95
C GLY A 292 9.00 -20.95 -18.85
N ILE A 293 8.92 -22.22 -18.47
CA ILE A 293 9.80 -22.85 -17.46
C ILE A 293 11.27 -22.82 -17.93
N SER A 294 11.53 -23.20 -19.18
CA SER A 294 12.88 -23.19 -19.74
C SER A 294 13.50 -21.79 -19.72
N LEU A 295 12.72 -20.77 -20.14
CA LEU A 295 13.18 -19.38 -20.12
C LEU A 295 13.40 -18.85 -18.69
N LEU A 296 12.54 -19.24 -17.76
CA LEU A 296 12.67 -18.90 -16.34
C LEU A 296 13.97 -19.48 -15.76
N PHE A 297 14.25 -20.74 -16.05
CA PHE A 297 15.45 -21.42 -15.59
C PHE A 297 16.73 -20.80 -16.19
N MET A 298 16.73 -20.49 -17.50
CA MET A 298 17.86 -19.80 -18.13
C MET A 298 18.11 -18.42 -17.51
N HIS A 299 17.05 -17.68 -17.19
CA HIS A 299 17.18 -16.39 -16.53
C HIS A 299 17.74 -16.53 -15.11
N PHE A 300 17.27 -17.52 -14.35
CA PHE A 300 17.79 -17.85 -13.03
C PHE A 300 19.30 -18.14 -13.08
N LEU A 301 19.73 -19.02 -13.99
CA LEU A 301 21.16 -19.35 -14.16
C LEU A 301 21.99 -18.10 -14.49
N LYS A 302 21.51 -17.28 -15.42
CA LYS A 302 22.19 -16.03 -15.79
C LYS A 302 22.39 -15.11 -14.60
N LEU A 303 21.37 -14.89 -13.77
CA LEU A 303 21.46 -14.02 -12.60
C LEU A 303 22.32 -14.62 -11.50
N SER A 304 22.25 -15.93 -11.29
CA SER A 304 23.12 -16.66 -10.37
C SER A 304 24.60 -16.51 -10.74
N MET A 305 24.94 -16.63 -12.03
CA MET A 305 26.31 -16.47 -12.54
C MET A 305 26.83 -15.03 -12.46
N THR A 306 25.92 -14.03 -12.51
CA THR A 306 26.30 -12.61 -12.47
C THR A 306 26.23 -12.00 -11.06
N GLY A 307 25.93 -12.79 -10.03
CA GLY A 307 25.78 -12.33 -8.65
C GLY A 307 24.60 -11.37 -8.39
N LYS A 308 23.63 -11.32 -9.31
CA LYS A 308 22.44 -10.46 -9.20
C LYS A 308 21.24 -11.15 -8.54
N LEU A 309 21.39 -12.39 -8.13
CA LEU A 309 20.36 -13.11 -7.38
C LEU A 309 20.56 -12.84 -5.90
N THR A 310 19.52 -12.32 -5.23
CA THR A 310 19.55 -12.13 -3.77
C THR A 310 19.07 -13.39 -3.03
N THR A 311 19.56 -13.60 -1.84
CA THR A 311 19.22 -14.77 -0.99
C THR A 311 17.78 -14.76 -0.51
#